data_cccf812d4f76d59059f2bc00c9b45c71
#
_entry.id   cccf812d4f76d59059f2bc00c9b45c71
#
_cell.length_a   1.000
_cell.length_b   1.000
_cell.length_c   1.000
_cell.angle_alpha   90.00
_cell.angle_beta   90.00
_cell.angle_gamma   90.00
#
_symmetry.space_group_name_H-M   'P 1'
#
loop_
_entity.id
_entity.type
_entity.pdbx_description
1 polymer ?
#
loop_
_entity_poly.entity_id
_entity_poly.type
_entity_poly.pdbx_seq_one_letter_code
_entity_poly.pdbx_strand_id
1 'polypeptide(L)'
;MIAEIHARQVLDSRGNPTVEAEVALNTGQMGRAIVPSGASTGEHEAVELRDGGDEYNGKGVGKAVENVNGEIAEALAGMDAADQRALDRNMIALDGTANKSRLGANAILAVSMAAARAAAAAYELPLYRYLGGLGGAVLPVPMMNILNGGAHADNNVDFQEFMVMPIGAESFSEALRWGVETFHTLKSVLKKRGYNTAVGDEGGFAPSVKSNVEAIEVVLEAIQQAGYRPGDDIAIALDPAASELYKEGNGKYLFWKSDKKAKTSDEMVKYWSDWVRQYPIVSIEDGLAEDDWEGWRALTEELGAKIQLVGDDLFVTNTERLQRGIDEGIANSILIKVNQIGTVSETLDAIELARRNGYTSIISHRSGETEDTFIADLAVGTAAGQIKTGSASRTDRVAKYNQLLRIEEQLGAGARFLGRAALGGGAASGQTATA
;
A
#
# COMPACT_ATOMS: atom_id res chain seq x y z
N MET A 1 10.97 23.21 -18.51
CA MET A 1 10.00 24.18 -17.95
C MET A 1 8.60 23.70 -18.31
N ILE A 2 7.64 23.81 -17.40
CA ILE A 2 6.23 23.45 -17.59
C ILE A 2 5.60 24.45 -18.57
N ALA A 3 5.02 23.93 -19.65
CA ALA A 3 4.31 24.72 -20.65
C ALA A 3 2.79 24.69 -20.43
N GLU A 4 2.27 23.53 -20.03
CA GLU A 4 0.83 23.33 -19.83
C GLU A 4 0.58 22.25 -18.78
N ILE A 5 -0.47 22.45 -18.00
CA ILE A 5 -1.03 21.45 -17.09
C ILE A 5 -2.50 21.29 -17.43
N HIS A 6 -2.96 20.05 -17.62
CA HIS A 6 -4.35 19.72 -17.89
C HIS A 6 -4.79 18.54 -17.05
N ALA A 7 -5.98 18.60 -16.48
CA ALA A 7 -6.59 17.51 -15.75
C ALA A 7 -7.98 17.17 -16.27
N ARG A 8 -8.37 15.93 -16.04
CA ARG A 8 -9.71 15.42 -16.32
C ARG A 8 -10.17 14.44 -15.25
N GLN A 9 -11.46 14.24 -15.18
CA GLN A 9 -12.08 13.18 -14.40
C GLN A 9 -12.04 11.88 -15.20
N VAL A 10 -11.53 10.82 -14.57
CA VAL A 10 -11.53 9.43 -15.08
C VAL A 10 -12.13 8.51 -14.04
N LEU A 11 -12.25 7.21 -14.32
CA LEU A 11 -12.82 6.24 -13.37
C LEU A 11 -11.74 5.35 -12.74
N ASP A 12 -11.90 5.08 -11.46
CA ASP A 12 -11.10 4.08 -10.73
C ASP A 12 -11.64 2.66 -10.95
N SER A 13 -10.98 1.66 -10.38
CA SER A 13 -11.32 0.23 -10.48
C SER A 13 -12.68 -0.14 -9.89
N ARG A 14 -13.28 0.75 -9.10
CA ARG A 14 -14.64 0.62 -8.53
C ARG A 14 -15.70 1.38 -9.32
N GLY A 15 -15.30 2.06 -10.40
CA GLY A 15 -16.18 2.91 -11.20
C GLY A 15 -16.48 4.27 -10.55
N ASN A 16 -15.72 4.68 -9.53
CA ASN A 16 -15.82 6.01 -8.96
C ASN A 16 -14.88 6.98 -9.68
N PRO A 17 -15.28 8.26 -9.81
CA PRO A 17 -14.42 9.28 -10.37
C PRO A 17 -13.12 9.47 -9.60
N THR A 18 -12.04 9.73 -10.32
CA THR A 18 -10.75 10.18 -9.80
C THR A 18 -10.07 11.17 -10.75
N VAL A 19 -8.96 11.78 -10.31
CA VAL A 19 -8.26 12.82 -11.07
C VAL A 19 -7.13 12.20 -11.88
N GLU A 20 -7.11 12.49 -13.19
CA GLU A 20 -5.95 12.32 -14.06
C GLU A 20 -5.38 13.70 -14.39
N ALA A 21 -4.07 13.88 -14.27
CA ALA A 21 -3.38 15.09 -14.72
C ALA A 21 -2.29 14.79 -15.74
N GLU A 22 -2.10 15.73 -16.67
CA GLU A 22 -1.03 15.76 -17.65
C GLU A 22 -0.20 17.04 -17.44
N VAL A 23 1.12 16.89 -17.45
CA VAL A 23 2.08 18.00 -17.41
C VAL A 23 2.91 17.94 -18.69
N ALA A 24 2.76 18.95 -19.56
CA ALA A 24 3.54 19.11 -20.77
C ALA A 24 4.67 20.10 -20.59
N LEU A 25 5.85 19.78 -21.12
CA LEU A 25 7.03 20.64 -21.08
C LEU A 25 7.20 21.40 -22.39
N ASN A 26 7.84 22.58 -22.34
CA ASN A 26 8.16 23.36 -23.53
C ASN A 26 9.15 22.67 -24.48
N THR A 27 9.76 21.57 -24.06
CA THR A 27 10.62 20.68 -24.87
C THR A 27 9.82 19.57 -25.58
N GLY A 28 8.50 19.47 -25.36
CA GLY A 28 7.59 18.54 -25.97
C GLY A 28 7.36 17.23 -25.21
N GLN A 29 8.11 16.96 -24.15
CA GLN A 29 7.84 15.79 -23.30
C GLN A 29 6.61 16.03 -22.42
N MET A 30 5.92 14.95 -22.08
CA MET A 30 4.71 14.96 -21.27
C MET A 30 4.75 13.82 -20.23
N GLY A 31 4.26 14.11 -19.04
CA GLY A 31 3.96 13.13 -18.03
C GLY A 31 2.47 13.11 -17.71
N ARG A 32 1.92 11.93 -17.47
CA ARG A 32 0.52 11.73 -17.08
C ARG A 32 0.43 10.84 -15.86
N ALA A 33 -0.48 11.14 -14.93
CA ALA A 33 -0.69 10.35 -13.74
C ALA A 33 -2.16 10.33 -13.33
N ILE A 34 -2.60 9.21 -12.76
CA ILE A 34 -3.95 9.02 -12.21
C ILE A 34 -3.82 8.72 -10.72
N VAL A 35 -4.63 9.40 -9.91
CA VAL A 35 -4.57 9.28 -8.45
C VAL A 35 -5.44 8.10 -7.97
N PRO A 36 -4.94 7.23 -7.07
CA PRO A 36 -5.76 6.20 -6.43
C PRO A 36 -6.67 6.79 -5.35
N SER A 37 -7.69 6.03 -4.92
CA SER A 37 -8.69 6.44 -3.93
C SER A 37 -8.91 5.35 -2.88
N GLY A 38 -8.98 5.71 -1.59
CA GLY A 38 -9.28 4.77 -0.51
C GLY A 38 -10.76 4.42 -0.39
N ALA A 39 -11.07 3.25 0.21
CA ALA A 39 -12.41 2.91 0.69
C ALA A 39 -12.53 3.20 2.19
N SER A 40 -11.62 2.68 2.99
CA SER A 40 -11.37 3.11 4.36
C SER A 40 -10.26 4.18 4.32
N THR A 41 -10.43 5.24 5.08
CA THR A 41 -9.45 6.33 5.19
C THR A 41 -9.14 6.55 6.66
N GLY A 42 -7.86 6.60 7.02
CA GLY A 42 -7.41 7.02 8.33
C GLY A 42 -7.88 8.44 8.64
N GLU A 43 -8.23 8.73 9.88
CA GLU A 43 -8.75 10.04 10.28
C GLU A 43 -7.75 11.20 10.01
N HIS A 44 -6.46 10.87 9.93
CA HIS A 44 -5.37 11.83 9.77
C HIS A 44 -4.83 11.94 8.34
N GLU A 45 -5.49 11.32 7.35
CA GLU A 45 -5.09 11.43 5.95
C GLU A 45 -5.32 12.83 5.37
N ALA A 46 -4.54 13.18 4.34
CA ALA A 46 -4.82 14.36 3.52
C ALA A 46 -6.17 14.19 2.78
N VAL A 47 -6.87 15.31 2.59
CA VAL A 47 -8.27 15.28 2.12
C VAL A 47 -8.36 15.01 0.62
N GLU A 48 -9.02 13.93 0.25
CA GLU A 48 -9.50 13.70 -1.10
C GLU A 48 -10.72 14.59 -1.36
N LEU A 49 -10.57 15.61 -2.22
CA LEU A 49 -11.65 16.54 -2.50
C LEU A 49 -12.71 15.89 -3.40
N ARG A 50 -13.93 15.79 -2.88
CA ARG A 50 -15.13 15.30 -3.56
C ARG A 50 -16.15 16.42 -3.73
N ASP A 51 -16.92 16.39 -4.83
CA ASP A 51 -17.86 17.44 -5.17
C ASP A 51 -19.07 17.47 -4.24
N GLY A 52 -19.47 16.30 -3.71
CA GLY A 52 -20.76 16.13 -3.07
C GLY A 52 -21.90 16.20 -4.09
N GLY A 53 -23.14 16.43 -3.63
CA GLY A 53 -24.32 16.53 -4.49
C GLY A 53 -24.75 15.18 -5.07
N ASP A 54 -25.50 15.24 -6.20
CA ASP A 54 -26.17 14.06 -6.75
C ASP A 54 -25.35 13.31 -7.82
N GLU A 55 -24.47 14.01 -8.53
CA GLU A 55 -23.65 13.39 -9.58
C GLU A 55 -22.65 12.39 -8.98
N TYR A 56 -22.53 11.24 -9.62
CA TYR A 56 -21.71 10.12 -9.13
C TYR A 56 -21.98 9.75 -7.65
N ASN A 57 -23.22 9.95 -7.18
CA ASN A 57 -23.58 9.75 -5.77
C ASN A 57 -22.70 10.56 -4.79
N GLY A 58 -22.36 11.78 -5.16
CA GLY A 58 -21.51 12.68 -4.37
C GLY A 58 -19.99 12.45 -4.51
N LYS A 59 -19.58 11.46 -5.33
CA LYS A 59 -18.16 11.10 -5.48
C LYS A 59 -17.44 11.78 -6.66
N GLY A 60 -18.07 12.75 -7.33
CA GLY A 60 -17.45 13.55 -8.38
C GLY A 60 -16.16 14.22 -7.91
N VAL A 61 -15.24 14.52 -8.84
CA VAL A 61 -13.98 15.24 -8.57
C VAL A 61 -13.82 16.47 -9.47
N GLY A 62 -14.93 17.04 -9.95
CA GLY A 62 -14.96 18.21 -10.82
C GLY A 62 -14.25 19.41 -10.20
N LYS A 63 -14.47 19.73 -8.92
CA LYS A 63 -13.77 20.78 -8.20
C LYS A 63 -12.26 20.58 -8.14
N ALA A 64 -11.81 19.34 -7.89
CA ALA A 64 -10.37 19.03 -7.91
C ALA A 64 -9.78 19.23 -9.32
N VAL A 65 -10.49 18.82 -10.36
CA VAL A 65 -10.10 19.06 -11.77
C VAL A 65 -10.06 20.54 -12.09
N GLU A 66 -11.06 21.33 -11.67
CA GLU A 66 -11.07 22.79 -11.83
C GLU A 66 -9.88 23.45 -11.14
N ASN A 67 -9.53 23.01 -9.92
CA ASN A 67 -8.37 23.51 -9.18
C ASN A 67 -7.06 23.24 -9.93
N VAL A 68 -6.92 22.06 -10.54
CA VAL A 68 -5.74 21.76 -11.37
C VAL A 68 -5.69 22.63 -12.61
N ASN A 69 -6.81 22.75 -13.37
CA ASN A 69 -6.86 23.48 -14.62
C ASN A 69 -6.82 25.01 -14.44
N GLY A 70 -7.08 25.51 -13.23
CA GLY A 70 -7.03 26.92 -12.85
C GLY A 70 -5.79 27.26 -12.00
N GLU A 71 -6.00 27.40 -10.70
CA GLU A 71 -5.00 27.92 -9.76
C GLU A 71 -3.66 27.18 -9.78
N ILE A 72 -3.68 25.83 -9.84
CA ILE A 72 -2.44 25.03 -9.84
C ILE A 72 -1.69 25.24 -11.16
N ALA A 73 -2.39 25.17 -12.30
CA ALA A 73 -1.76 25.38 -13.60
C ALA A 73 -1.14 26.77 -13.74
N GLU A 74 -1.85 27.82 -13.26
CA GLU A 74 -1.34 29.20 -13.26
C GLU A 74 -0.10 29.35 -12.36
N ALA A 75 -0.12 28.78 -11.15
CA ALA A 75 0.97 28.88 -10.18
C ALA A 75 2.25 28.16 -10.62
N LEU A 76 2.12 27.06 -11.39
CA LEU A 76 3.26 26.25 -11.81
C LEU A 76 3.73 26.54 -13.23
N ALA A 77 3.04 27.41 -13.99
CA ALA A 77 3.43 27.78 -15.35
C ALA A 77 4.85 28.32 -15.39
N GLY A 78 5.69 27.79 -16.28
CA GLY A 78 7.08 28.19 -16.43
C GLY A 78 8.04 27.72 -15.34
N MET A 79 7.60 26.95 -14.35
CA MET A 79 8.49 26.32 -13.36
C MET A 79 9.26 25.14 -13.99
N ASP A 80 10.39 24.81 -13.39
CA ASP A 80 11.17 23.64 -13.80
C ASP A 80 10.55 22.35 -13.24
N ALA A 81 10.10 21.45 -14.11
CA ALA A 81 9.53 20.17 -13.70
C ALA A 81 10.54 19.26 -12.96
N ALA A 82 11.84 19.48 -13.13
CA ALA A 82 12.87 18.73 -12.41
C ALA A 82 13.06 19.20 -10.95
N ASP A 83 12.60 20.39 -10.59
CA ASP A 83 12.58 20.83 -9.18
C ASP A 83 11.29 20.40 -8.50
N GLN A 84 11.14 19.07 -8.34
CA GLN A 84 9.96 18.45 -7.72
C GLN A 84 9.62 19.08 -6.37
N ARG A 85 10.64 19.35 -5.54
CA ARG A 85 10.42 19.92 -4.20
C ARG A 85 9.89 21.34 -4.24
N ALA A 86 10.30 22.15 -5.22
CA ALA A 86 9.76 23.49 -5.40
C ALA A 86 8.31 23.45 -5.90
N LEU A 87 8.00 22.57 -6.84
CA LEU A 87 6.64 22.37 -7.33
C LEU A 87 5.69 21.95 -6.19
N ASP A 88 6.05 20.92 -5.45
CA ASP A 88 5.23 20.39 -4.37
C ASP A 88 5.04 21.43 -3.26
N ARG A 89 6.10 22.13 -2.83
CA ARG A 89 5.99 23.25 -1.86
C ARG A 89 5.08 24.38 -2.34
N ASN A 90 5.14 24.72 -3.63
CA ASN A 90 4.26 25.74 -4.20
C ASN A 90 2.78 25.32 -4.09
N MET A 91 2.45 24.07 -4.45
CA MET A 91 1.08 23.56 -4.36
C MET A 91 0.60 23.50 -2.92
N ILE A 92 1.44 23.05 -1.99
CA ILE A 92 1.12 23.01 -0.54
C ILE A 92 0.88 24.43 -0.01
N ALA A 93 1.74 25.39 -0.35
CA ALA A 93 1.59 26.77 0.05
C ALA A 93 0.35 27.43 -0.58
N LEU A 94 0.04 27.09 -1.84
CA LEU A 94 -1.15 27.55 -2.53
C LEU A 94 -2.42 27.01 -1.84
N ASP A 95 -2.44 25.74 -1.43
CA ASP A 95 -3.55 25.15 -0.66
C ASP A 95 -3.73 25.87 0.69
N GLY A 96 -2.65 26.04 1.44
CA GLY A 96 -2.60 26.80 2.69
C GLY A 96 -3.31 26.12 3.88
N THR A 97 -3.82 24.90 3.73
CA THR A 97 -4.42 24.12 4.83
C THR A 97 -3.50 22.98 5.25
N ALA A 98 -3.63 22.53 6.51
CA ALA A 98 -2.75 21.48 7.06
C ALA A 98 -2.90 20.13 6.35
N ASN A 99 -4.12 19.83 5.84
CA ASN A 99 -4.46 18.55 5.24
C ASN A 99 -4.88 18.64 3.76
N LYS A 100 -4.49 19.69 3.07
CA LYS A 100 -4.78 19.91 1.64
C LYS A 100 -6.28 19.93 1.31
N SER A 101 -7.11 20.40 2.25
CA SER A 101 -8.58 20.37 2.09
C SER A 101 -9.14 21.42 1.14
N ARG A 102 -8.40 22.48 0.78
CA ARG A 102 -8.87 23.54 -0.11
C ARG A 102 -8.79 23.15 -1.57
N LEU A 103 -7.63 22.73 -2.04
CA LEU A 103 -7.41 22.31 -3.43
C LEU A 103 -7.72 20.83 -3.63
N GLY A 104 -7.52 20.03 -2.60
CA GLY A 104 -7.63 18.58 -2.59
C GLY A 104 -6.28 17.88 -2.78
N ALA A 105 -5.98 16.92 -1.91
CA ALA A 105 -4.78 16.09 -2.04
C ALA A 105 -4.75 15.32 -3.37
N ASN A 106 -5.89 14.93 -3.90
CA ASN A 106 -6.02 14.28 -5.21
C ASN A 106 -5.61 15.22 -6.37
N ALA A 107 -6.00 16.49 -6.33
CA ALA A 107 -5.57 17.49 -7.33
C ALA A 107 -4.05 17.70 -7.28
N ILE A 108 -3.51 17.92 -6.08
CA ILE A 108 -2.08 18.19 -5.85
C ILE A 108 -1.24 16.97 -6.25
N LEU A 109 -1.62 15.77 -5.82
CA LEU A 109 -0.87 14.55 -6.12
C LEU A 109 -0.86 14.22 -7.61
N ALA A 110 -1.99 14.40 -8.31
CA ALA A 110 -2.06 14.13 -9.76
C ALA A 110 -0.99 14.96 -10.50
N VAL A 111 -0.86 16.24 -10.19
CA VAL A 111 0.14 17.11 -10.79
C VAL A 111 1.56 16.76 -10.34
N SER A 112 1.75 16.48 -9.06
CA SER A 112 3.05 16.08 -8.50
C SER A 112 3.63 14.83 -9.20
N MET A 113 2.82 13.78 -9.35
CA MET A 113 3.23 12.55 -10.06
C MET A 113 3.43 12.78 -11.57
N ALA A 114 2.55 13.56 -12.21
CA ALA A 114 2.66 13.87 -13.63
C ALA A 114 3.93 14.69 -13.93
N ALA A 115 4.27 15.65 -13.07
CA ALA A 115 5.50 16.43 -13.20
C ALA A 115 6.76 15.56 -13.08
N ALA A 116 6.79 14.63 -12.12
CA ALA A 116 7.90 13.67 -11.99
C ALA A 116 8.09 12.83 -13.26
N ARG A 117 7.01 12.37 -13.89
CA ARG A 117 7.06 11.64 -15.17
C ARG A 117 7.51 12.51 -16.34
N ALA A 118 7.03 13.75 -16.41
CA ALA A 118 7.45 14.69 -17.45
C ALA A 118 8.96 14.98 -17.34
N ALA A 119 9.46 15.19 -16.12
CA ALA A 119 10.88 15.40 -15.87
C ALA A 119 11.70 14.15 -16.21
N ALA A 120 11.27 12.97 -15.81
CA ALA A 120 11.93 11.71 -16.16
C ALA A 120 12.05 11.55 -17.69
N ALA A 121 10.95 11.80 -18.43
CA ALA A 121 10.92 11.78 -19.87
C ALA A 121 11.88 12.82 -20.52
N ALA A 122 11.99 14.02 -19.93
CA ALA A 122 12.89 15.05 -20.40
C ALA A 122 14.37 14.70 -20.25
N TYR A 123 14.70 13.89 -19.24
CA TYR A 123 16.05 13.33 -19.04
C TYR A 123 16.26 11.99 -19.76
N GLU A 124 15.27 11.50 -20.51
CA GLU A 124 15.30 10.20 -21.18
C GLU A 124 15.56 9.03 -20.21
N LEU A 125 15.06 9.15 -18.97
CA LEU A 125 15.22 8.17 -17.92
C LEU A 125 13.88 7.45 -17.65
N PRO A 126 13.89 6.13 -17.42
CA PRO A 126 12.76 5.47 -16.80
C PRO A 126 12.45 6.09 -15.42
N LEU A 127 11.17 6.13 -15.03
CA LEU A 127 10.76 6.82 -13.81
C LEU A 127 11.48 6.30 -12.55
N TYR A 128 11.65 4.99 -12.41
CA TYR A 128 12.38 4.41 -11.27
C TYR A 128 13.84 4.89 -11.18
N ARG A 129 14.50 5.13 -12.32
CA ARG A 129 15.85 5.68 -12.39
C ARG A 129 15.88 7.16 -12.05
N TYR A 130 14.89 7.91 -12.50
CA TYR A 130 14.75 9.31 -12.16
C TYR A 130 14.54 9.52 -10.66
N LEU A 131 13.67 8.70 -10.04
CA LEU A 131 13.38 8.78 -8.59
C LEU A 131 14.54 8.28 -7.71
N GLY A 132 15.26 7.25 -8.13
CA GLY A 132 16.24 6.55 -7.30
C GLY A 132 17.71 6.73 -7.72
N GLY A 133 17.96 7.39 -8.84
CA GLY A 133 19.31 7.54 -9.37
C GLY A 133 20.00 6.19 -9.56
N LEU A 134 21.26 6.08 -9.11
CA LEU A 134 22.04 4.84 -9.22
C LEU A 134 21.58 3.74 -8.24
N GLY A 135 20.81 4.10 -7.19
CA GLY A 135 20.33 3.15 -6.17
C GLY A 135 19.12 2.33 -6.58
N GLY A 136 18.36 2.76 -7.60
CA GLY A 136 17.14 2.12 -8.05
C GLY A 136 17.37 0.80 -8.78
N ALA A 137 17.70 -0.27 -8.04
CA ALA A 137 17.95 -1.59 -8.59
C ALA A 137 17.36 -2.75 -7.75
N VAL A 138 16.63 -2.44 -6.68
CA VAL A 138 16.04 -3.43 -5.79
C VAL A 138 14.58 -3.64 -6.17
N LEU A 139 14.26 -4.84 -6.67
CA LEU A 139 12.88 -5.27 -6.92
C LEU A 139 12.21 -5.60 -5.58
N PRO A 140 10.98 -5.16 -5.36
CA PRO A 140 10.29 -5.39 -4.09
C PRO A 140 9.75 -6.81 -3.97
N VAL A 141 9.73 -7.35 -2.75
CA VAL A 141 8.96 -8.56 -2.42
C VAL A 141 7.46 -8.21 -2.51
N PRO A 142 6.67 -8.96 -3.31
CA PRO A 142 5.24 -8.72 -3.40
C PRO A 142 4.52 -9.28 -2.17
N MET A 143 3.69 -8.45 -1.53
CA MET A 143 2.69 -8.83 -0.54
C MET A 143 1.36 -8.95 -1.26
N MET A 144 0.95 -10.18 -1.59
CA MET A 144 -0.19 -10.43 -2.47
C MET A 144 -1.43 -10.80 -1.65
N ASN A 145 -2.42 -9.90 -1.60
CA ASN A 145 -3.69 -10.14 -0.91
C ASN A 145 -4.52 -11.19 -1.68
N ILE A 146 -4.53 -12.45 -1.24
CA ILE A 146 -5.21 -13.53 -1.94
C ILE A 146 -6.55 -13.95 -1.32
N LEU A 147 -6.84 -13.52 -0.07
CA LEU A 147 -8.13 -13.76 0.60
C LEU A 147 -8.53 -12.53 1.41
N ASN A 148 -9.75 -12.06 1.18
CA ASN A 148 -10.32 -10.84 1.76
C ASN A 148 -11.40 -11.16 2.79
N GLY A 149 -11.44 -10.32 3.82
CA GLY A 149 -12.52 -10.24 4.82
C GLY A 149 -12.77 -8.78 5.21
N GLY A 150 -13.12 -8.52 6.46
CA GLY A 150 -13.34 -7.20 7.00
C GLY A 150 -14.31 -6.36 6.15
N ALA A 151 -14.03 -5.08 5.99
CA ALA A 151 -14.81 -4.19 5.15
C ALA A 151 -14.70 -4.50 3.64
N HIS A 152 -13.67 -5.26 3.23
CA HIS A 152 -13.40 -5.59 1.82
C HIS A 152 -14.21 -6.80 1.29
N ALA A 153 -15.00 -7.47 2.13
CA ALA A 153 -15.79 -8.63 1.74
C ALA A 153 -17.07 -8.79 2.57
N ASP A 154 -18.16 -9.19 1.92
CA ASP A 154 -19.39 -9.58 2.59
C ASP A 154 -19.31 -11.08 2.96
N ASN A 155 -18.60 -11.37 4.06
CA ASN A 155 -18.36 -12.72 4.57
C ASN A 155 -18.20 -12.72 6.10
N ASN A 156 -17.84 -13.87 6.69
CA ASN A 156 -17.71 -14.07 8.14
C ASN A 156 -16.28 -13.86 8.69
N VAL A 157 -15.39 -13.25 7.92
CA VAL A 157 -14.00 -13.02 8.30
C VAL A 157 -13.85 -11.58 8.81
N ASP A 158 -13.30 -11.40 10.02
CA ASP A 158 -13.13 -10.06 10.60
C ASP A 158 -11.92 -9.33 10.02
N PHE A 159 -10.82 -10.05 9.75
CA PHE A 159 -9.58 -9.46 9.25
C PHE A 159 -9.70 -9.15 7.75
N GLN A 160 -9.18 -7.97 7.37
CA GLN A 160 -9.39 -7.42 6.06
C GLN A 160 -8.61 -8.16 4.97
N GLU A 161 -7.34 -8.52 5.24
CA GLU A 161 -6.46 -9.12 4.25
C GLU A 161 -5.60 -10.26 4.79
N PHE A 162 -5.54 -11.33 4.00
CA PHE A 162 -4.60 -12.44 4.17
C PHE A 162 -3.69 -12.48 2.96
N MET A 163 -2.43 -12.11 3.17
CA MET A 163 -1.45 -11.95 2.11
C MET A 163 -0.41 -13.08 2.12
N VAL A 164 0.07 -13.44 0.94
CA VAL A 164 1.23 -14.30 0.75
C VAL A 164 2.45 -13.47 0.33
N MET A 165 3.60 -13.83 0.90
CA MET A 165 4.89 -13.20 0.61
C MET A 165 5.89 -14.26 0.15
N PRO A 166 6.24 -14.36 -1.14
CA PRO A 166 7.23 -15.31 -1.66
C PRO A 166 8.66 -14.87 -1.33
N ILE A 167 9.03 -14.94 -0.06
CA ILE A 167 10.31 -14.45 0.48
C ILE A 167 11.50 -15.37 0.23
N GLY A 168 11.24 -16.61 -0.17
CA GLY A 168 12.28 -17.59 -0.51
C GLY A 168 12.70 -17.58 -1.98
N ALA A 169 12.04 -16.79 -2.84
CA ALA A 169 12.38 -16.69 -4.26
C ALA A 169 13.70 -15.94 -4.47
N GLU A 170 14.36 -16.20 -5.60
CA GLU A 170 15.65 -15.60 -5.96
C GLU A 170 15.50 -14.35 -6.86
N SER A 171 14.30 -14.14 -7.46
CA SER A 171 14.01 -13.02 -8.34
C SER A 171 12.57 -12.56 -8.16
N PHE A 172 12.25 -11.36 -8.65
CA PHE A 172 10.89 -10.86 -8.63
C PHE A 172 9.95 -11.69 -9.52
N SER A 173 10.40 -12.04 -10.71
CA SER A 173 9.62 -12.88 -11.65
C SER A 173 9.30 -14.25 -11.05
N GLU A 174 10.23 -14.85 -10.32
CA GLU A 174 10.00 -16.11 -9.60
C GLU A 174 9.01 -15.90 -8.44
N ALA A 175 9.19 -14.86 -7.63
CA ALA A 175 8.28 -14.53 -6.53
C ALA A 175 6.85 -14.31 -7.04
N LEU A 176 6.69 -13.58 -8.13
CA LEU A 176 5.38 -13.37 -8.76
C LEU A 176 4.77 -14.70 -9.23
N ARG A 177 5.55 -15.56 -9.88
CA ARG A 177 5.10 -16.90 -10.32
C ARG A 177 4.59 -17.71 -9.13
N TRP A 178 5.32 -17.79 -8.03
CA TRP A 178 4.92 -18.52 -6.83
C TRP A 178 3.61 -17.99 -6.23
N GLY A 179 3.47 -16.67 -6.18
CA GLY A 179 2.23 -16.04 -5.74
C GLY A 179 1.03 -16.37 -6.63
N VAL A 180 1.21 -16.33 -7.97
CA VAL A 180 0.18 -16.68 -8.95
C VAL A 180 -0.23 -18.16 -8.85
N GLU A 181 0.72 -19.07 -8.74
CA GLU A 181 0.48 -20.50 -8.58
C GLU A 181 -0.28 -20.79 -7.28
N THR A 182 0.10 -20.12 -6.18
CA THR A 182 -0.62 -20.20 -4.90
C THR A 182 -2.04 -19.66 -5.01
N PHE A 183 -2.26 -18.52 -5.68
CA PHE A 183 -3.57 -17.93 -5.92
C PHE A 183 -4.50 -18.90 -6.67
N HIS A 184 -4.02 -19.52 -7.76
CA HIS A 184 -4.82 -20.48 -8.51
C HIS A 184 -5.08 -21.78 -7.73
N THR A 185 -4.13 -22.21 -6.92
CA THR A 185 -4.30 -23.35 -6.03
C THR A 185 -5.33 -23.06 -4.95
N LEU A 186 -5.32 -21.84 -4.36
CA LEU A 186 -6.34 -21.41 -3.40
C LEU A 186 -7.74 -21.45 -4.01
N LYS A 187 -7.90 -21.02 -5.27
CA LYS A 187 -9.18 -21.16 -5.99
C LYS A 187 -9.68 -22.60 -6.02
N SER A 188 -8.77 -23.54 -6.25
CA SER A 188 -9.08 -24.98 -6.31
C SER A 188 -9.44 -25.53 -4.92
N VAL A 189 -8.71 -25.15 -3.86
CA VAL A 189 -8.98 -25.51 -2.47
C VAL A 189 -10.37 -25.01 -2.05
N LEU A 190 -10.68 -23.72 -2.29
CA LEU A 190 -11.96 -23.13 -1.97
C LEU A 190 -13.13 -23.82 -2.68
N LYS A 191 -12.99 -24.11 -3.99
CA LYS A 191 -14.01 -24.84 -4.76
C LYS A 191 -14.26 -26.25 -4.21
N LYS A 192 -13.21 -27.00 -3.86
CA LYS A 192 -13.33 -28.36 -3.27
C LYS A 192 -14.09 -28.32 -1.94
N ARG A 193 -13.93 -27.25 -1.17
CA ARG A 193 -14.64 -27.04 0.11
C ARG A 193 -16.05 -26.46 -0.07
N GLY A 194 -16.48 -26.18 -1.32
CA GLY A 194 -17.80 -25.61 -1.64
C GLY A 194 -17.93 -24.12 -1.43
N TYR A 195 -16.82 -23.40 -1.28
CA TYR A 195 -16.82 -21.94 -1.13
C TYR A 195 -16.88 -21.20 -2.45
N ASN A 196 -17.44 -19.99 -2.41
CA ASN A 196 -17.42 -19.06 -3.52
C ASN A 196 -15.98 -18.60 -3.83
N THR A 197 -15.69 -18.39 -5.11
CA THR A 197 -14.40 -17.89 -5.61
C THR A 197 -14.54 -16.58 -6.38
N ALA A 198 -15.57 -15.78 -6.09
CA ALA A 198 -15.62 -14.38 -6.52
C ALA A 198 -14.49 -13.60 -5.84
N VAL A 199 -14.01 -12.58 -6.53
CA VAL A 199 -12.92 -11.72 -6.04
C VAL A 199 -13.47 -10.40 -5.52
N GLY A 200 -12.82 -9.85 -4.49
CA GLY A 200 -13.08 -8.52 -3.96
C GLY A 200 -12.39 -7.41 -4.76
N ASP A 201 -12.43 -6.20 -4.24
CA ASP A 201 -11.89 -5.00 -4.89
C ASP A 201 -10.39 -5.08 -5.20
N GLU A 202 -9.64 -5.82 -4.40
CA GLU A 202 -8.19 -5.99 -4.54
C GLU A 202 -7.77 -7.26 -5.28
N GLY A 203 -8.76 -7.99 -5.84
CA GLY A 203 -8.51 -9.16 -6.67
C GLY A 203 -8.31 -10.48 -5.90
N GLY A 204 -8.25 -10.46 -4.57
CA GLY A 204 -8.26 -11.65 -3.73
C GLY A 204 -9.66 -12.28 -3.62
N PHE A 205 -9.74 -13.58 -3.28
CA PHE A 205 -11.02 -14.25 -3.08
C PHE A 205 -11.74 -13.73 -1.83
N ALA A 206 -13.07 -13.74 -1.86
CA ALA A 206 -13.92 -13.33 -0.75
C ALA A 206 -14.86 -14.46 -0.30
N PRO A 207 -14.34 -15.62 0.16
CA PRO A 207 -15.14 -16.76 0.54
C PRO A 207 -15.81 -16.53 1.90
N SER A 208 -17.01 -17.10 2.10
CA SER A 208 -17.67 -17.13 3.41
C SER A 208 -17.13 -18.32 4.25
N VAL A 209 -15.85 -18.30 4.56
CA VAL A 209 -15.26 -19.26 5.51
C VAL A 209 -15.76 -19.00 6.92
N LYS A 210 -15.61 -19.99 7.83
CA LYS A 210 -16.28 -19.98 9.13
C LYS A 210 -15.64 -19.04 10.15
N SER A 211 -14.35 -18.71 9.98
CA SER A 211 -13.59 -17.91 10.96
C SER A 211 -12.30 -17.37 10.36
N ASN A 212 -11.63 -16.44 11.08
CA ASN A 212 -10.29 -15.97 10.75
C ASN A 212 -9.27 -17.13 10.75
N VAL A 213 -9.44 -18.13 11.62
CA VAL A 213 -8.59 -19.33 11.68
C VAL A 213 -8.74 -20.15 10.40
N GLU A 214 -9.95 -20.43 9.95
CA GLU A 214 -10.14 -21.15 8.68
C GLU A 214 -9.60 -20.38 7.48
N ALA A 215 -9.66 -19.03 7.51
CA ALA A 215 -9.10 -18.21 6.44
C ALA A 215 -7.58 -18.41 6.29
N ILE A 216 -6.82 -18.33 7.39
CA ILE A 216 -5.36 -18.57 7.33
C ILE A 216 -5.03 -20.02 6.99
N GLU A 217 -5.80 -21.00 7.48
CA GLU A 217 -5.58 -22.41 7.23
C GLU A 217 -5.79 -22.80 5.75
N VAL A 218 -6.81 -22.24 5.08
CA VAL A 218 -7.00 -22.49 3.63
C VAL A 218 -5.90 -21.85 2.78
N VAL A 219 -5.35 -20.74 3.21
CA VAL A 219 -4.19 -20.11 2.57
C VAL A 219 -2.94 -20.99 2.73
N LEU A 220 -2.69 -21.50 3.93
CA LEU A 220 -1.58 -22.44 4.19
C LEU A 220 -1.72 -23.74 3.40
N GLU A 221 -2.93 -24.30 3.34
CA GLU A 221 -3.22 -25.46 2.50
C GLU A 221 -2.90 -25.19 1.02
N ALA A 222 -3.26 -24.00 0.53
CA ALA A 222 -2.98 -23.60 -0.84
C ALA A 222 -1.47 -23.50 -1.12
N ILE A 223 -0.69 -22.90 -0.21
CA ILE A 223 0.77 -22.84 -0.32
C ILE A 223 1.37 -24.24 -0.42
N GLN A 224 0.97 -25.16 0.48
CA GLN A 224 1.46 -26.55 0.49
C GLN A 224 1.05 -27.31 -0.76
N GLN A 225 -0.22 -27.21 -1.20
CA GLN A 225 -0.71 -27.87 -2.40
C GLN A 225 -0.09 -27.30 -3.70
N ALA A 226 0.35 -26.04 -3.68
CA ALA A 226 1.13 -25.46 -4.77
C ALA A 226 2.59 -25.95 -4.82
N GLY A 227 3.02 -26.72 -3.80
CA GLY A 227 4.36 -27.30 -3.73
C GLY A 227 5.38 -26.46 -2.98
N TYR A 228 4.96 -25.41 -2.28
CA TYR A 228 5.83 -24.51 -1.53
C TYR A 228 5.78 -24.78 -0.03
N ARG A 229 6.88 -24.45 0.67
CA ARG A 229 7.00 -24.61 2.12
C ARG A 229 6.53 -23.32 2.81
N PRO A 230 5.43 -23.40 3.64
CA PRO A 230 5.00 -22.25 4.42
C PRO A 230 6.10 -21.76 5.37
N GLY A 231 6.35 -20.45 5.35
CA GLY A 231 7.37 -19.80 6.17
C GLY A 231 8.76 -19.73 5.55
N ASP A 232 9.17 -20.76 4.80
CA ASP A 232 10.48 -20.78 4.13
C ASP A 232 10.40 -20.16 2.73
N ASP A 233 9.55 -20.73 1.87
CA ASP A 233 9.38 -20.28 0.50
C ASP A 233 8.37 -19.12 0.44
N ILE A 234 7.19 -19.32 1.04
CA ILE A 234 6.11 -18.33 1.09
C ILE A 234 5.66 -18.15 2.54
N ALA A 235 5.79 -16.94 3.06
CA ALA A 235 5.29 -16.56 4.38
C ALA A 235 3.92 -15.87 4.29
N ILE A 236 3.29 -15.66 5.45
CA ILE A 236 2.00 -14.98 5.60
C ILE A 236 2.24 -13.57 6.12
N ALA A 237 1.51 -12.61 5.53
CA ALA A 237 1.29 -11.29 6.10
C ALA A 237 -0.20 -11.06 6.30
N LEU A 238 -0.55 -10.28 7.32
CA LEU A 238 -1.92 -9.96 7.68
C LEU A 238 -2.14 -8.46 7.73
N ASP A 239 -3.34 -8.05 7.35
CA ASP A 239 -3.89 -6.73 7.64
C ASP A 239 -5.28 -6.92 8.27
N PRO A 240 -5.41 -6.87 9.59
CA PRO A 240 -6.71 -6.94 10.25
C PRO A 240 -7.51 -5.65 10.17
N ALA A 241 -6.90 -4.50 9.84
CA ALA A 241 -7.53 -3.18 9.89
C ALA A 241 -8.23 -2.94 11.24
N ALA A 242 -7.47 -3.09 12.34
CA ALA A 242 -8.04 -3.20 13.69
C ALA A 242 -8.77 -1.94 14.18
N SER A 243 -8.56 -0.77 13.55
CA SER A 243 -9.36 0.43 13.81
C SER A 243 -10.86 0.18 13.55
N GLU A 244 -11.22 -0.62 12.54
CA GLU A 244 -12.61 -1.00 12.28
C GLU A 244 -13.19 -1.87 13.42
N LEU A 245 -12.41 -2.83 13.91
CA LEU A 245 -12.82 -3.66 15.06
C LEU A 245 -13.02 -2.83 16.32
N TYR A 246 -12.21 -1.79 16.51
CA TYR A 246 -12.25 -0.90 17.67
C TYR A 246 -13.45 0.05 17.64
N LYS A 247 -13.79 0.60 16.46
CA LYS A 247 -14.99 1.40 16.23
C LYS A 247 -16.26 0.61 16.53
N GLU A 248 -16.38 -0.58 15.96
CA GLU A 248 -17.52 -1.49 16.17
C GLU A 248 -17.64 -1.94 17.64
N GLY A 249 -16.52 -2.06 18.34
CA GLY A 249 -16.44 -2.48 19.74
C GLY A 249 -16.60 -1.37 20.78
N ASN A 250 -16.80 -0.10 20.36
CA ASN A 250 -16.92 1.06 21.22
C ASN A 250 -15.77 1.13 22.27
N GLY A 251 -14.52 1.11 21.81
CA GLY A 251 -13.32 1.15 22.63
C GLY A 251 -12.79 -0.23 23.06
N LYS A 252 -13.29 -1.29 22.44
CA LYS A 252 -12.73 -2.64 22.48
C LYS A 252 -12.72 -3.23 21.07
N TYR A 253 -11.85 -4.19 20.83
CA TYR A 253 -11.74 -4.86 19.55
C TYR A 253 -12.83 -5.93 19.39
N LEU A 254 -13.94 -5.60 18.75
CA LEU A 254 -15.07 -6.51 18.55
C LEU A 254 -14.88 -7.32 17.26
N PHE A 255 -14.82 -8.63 17.38
CA PHE A 255 -14.84 -9.55 16.23
C PHE A 255 -16.30 -9.75 15.76
N TRP A 256 -16.84 -8.71 15.15
CA TRP A 256 -18.27 -8.54 14.90
C TRP A 256 -18.84 -9.44 13.80
N LYS A 257 -17.98 -9.95 12.92
CA LYS A 257 -18.39 -10.90 11.87
C LYS A 257 -18.36 -12.35 12.35
N SER A 258 -17.30 -12.76 13.03
CA SER A 258 -17.09 -14.14 13.44
C SER A 258 -17.76 -14.50 14.78
N ASP A 259 -17.09 -14.35 15.89
CA ASP A 259 -17.51 -14.90 17.19
C ASP A 259 -18.22 -13.91 18.11
N LYS A 260 -18.36 -12.66 17.71
CA LYS A 260 -19.01 -11.55 18.46
C LYS A 260 -18.31 -11.24 19.80
N LYS A 261 -17.05 -11.63 19.96
CA LYS A 261 -16.31 -11.35 21.18
C LYS A 261 -15.52 -10.06 21.07
N ALA A 262 -15.55 -9.28 22.15
CA ALA A 262 -14.73 -8.07 22.29
C ALA A 262 -13.46 -8.39 23.08
N LYS A 263 -12.34 -7.80 22.69
CA LYS A 263 -11.03 -7.93 23.33
C LYS A 263 -10.53 -6.57 23.77
N THR A 264 -9.76 -6.53 24.86
CA THR A 264 -8.96 -5.37 25.24
C THR A 264 -7.67 -5.33 24.40
N SER A 265 -6.90 -4.24 24.48
CA SER A 265 -5.60 -4.13 23.83
C SER A 265 -4.64 -5.25 24.29
N ASP A 266 -4.56 -5.54 25.58
CA ASP A 266 -3.72 -6.63 26.10
C ASP A 266 -4.15 -8.01 25.57
N GLU A 267 -5.46 -8.24 25.46
CA GLU A 267 -6.00 -9.48 24.89
C GLU A 267 -5.71 -9.58 23.38
N MET A 268 -5.64 -8.47 22.67
CA MET A 268 -5.21 -8.45 21.26
C MET A 268 -3.72 -8.71 21.10
N VAL A 269 -2.87 -8.12 21.94
CA VAL A 269 -1.42 -8.41 21.95
C VAL A 269 -1.18 -9.90 22.18
N LYS A 270 -1.88 -10.49 23.17
CA LYS A 270 -1.81 -11.94 23.40
C LYS A 270 -2.32 -12.76 22.20
N TYR A 271 -3.41 -12.33 21.57
CA TYR A 271 -3.97 -12.99 20.39
C TYR A 271 -2.96 -13.03 19.24
N TRP A 272 -2.28 -11.90 18.95
CA TRP A 272 -1.25 -11.85 17.91
C TRP A 272 -0.02 -12.67 18.30
N SER A 273 0.41 -12.65 19.56
CA SER A 273 1.53 -13.49 20.02
C SER A 273 1.24 -14.98 19.85
N ASP A 274 0.01 -15.41 20.16
CA ASP A 274 -0.43 -16.80 19.95
C ASP A 274 -0.45 -17.17 18.46
N TRP A 275 -0.92 -16.27 17.58
CA TRP A 275 -0.96 -16.50 16.13
C TRP A 275 0.42 -16.56 15.49
N VAL A 276 1.32 -15.64 15.85
CA VAL A 276 2.71 -15.63 15.35
C VAL A 276 3.47 -16.90 15.76
N ARG A 277 3.18 -17.45 16.96
CA ARG A 277 3.75 -18.72 17.41
C ARG A 277 3.19 -19.92 16.63
N GLN A 278 1.93 -19.87 16.21
CA GLN A 278 1.22 -20.98 15.57
C GLN A 278 1.39 -21.00 14.05
N TYR A 279 1.48 -19.85 13.41
CA TYR A 279 1.47 -19.69 11.96
C TYR A 279 2.74 -18.96 11.47
N PRO A 280 3.18 -19.19 10.22
CA PRO A 280 4.36 -18.55 9.65
C PRO A 280 4.10 -17.09 9.25
N ILE A 281 3.63 -16.29 10.21
CA ILE A 281 3.34 -14.87 10.03
C ILE A 281 4.64 -14.10 10.21
N VAL A 282 4.98 -13.27 9.22
CA VAL A 282 6.19 -12.42 9.22
C VAL A 282 5.88 -10.93 9.27
N SER A 283 4.61 -10.55 9.06
CA SER A 283 4.19 -9.14 9.04
C SER A 283 2.73 -9.01 9.48
N ILE A 284 2.44 -8.04 10.35
CA ILE A 284 1.09 -7.63 10.74
C ILE A 284 1.00 -6.11 10.54
N GLU A 285 0.07 -5.69 9.67
CA GLU A 285 -0.29 -4.31 9.43
C GLU A 285 -1.50 -3.96 10.29
N ASP A 286 -1.50 -2.79 10.91
CA ASP A 286 -2.59 -2.26 11.74
C ASP A 286 -3.23 -3.31 12.68
N GLY A 287 -2.36 -4.01 13.42
CA GLY A 287 -2.75 -5.03 14.40
C GLY A 287 -3.53 -4.49 15.59
N LEU A 288 -3.51 -3.18 15.79
CA LEU A 288 -4.27 -2.39 16.77
C LEU A 288 -4.76 -1.09 16.13
N ALA A 289 -5.70 -0.41 16.80
CA ALA A 289 -6.30 0.83 16.30
C ALA A 289 -5.30 1.99 16.20
N GLU A 290 -5.54 2.92 15.28
CA GLU A 290 -4.67 4.04 14.91
C GLU A 290 -4.31 5.01 16.04
N ASP A 291 -5.10 5.06 17.12
CA ASP A 291 -4.85 5.90 18.29
C ASP A 291 -4.61 5.10 19.60
N ASP A 292 -4.52 3.77 19.53
CA ASP A 292 -4.18 2.90 20.67
C ASP A 292 -2.65 2.80 20.87
N TRP A 293 -1.99 3.94 21.09
CA TRP A 293 -0.53 4.04 21.19
C TRP A 293 0.07 3.19 22.32
N GLU A 294 -0.64 3.03 23.45
CA GLU A 294 -0.19 2.18 24.55
C GLU A 294 -0.25 0.70 24.18
N GLY A 295 -1.34 0.28 23.51
CA GLY A 295 -1.44 -1.08 22.96
C GLY A 295 -0.36 -1.35 21.91
N TRP A 296 -0.09 -0.41 21.02
CA TRP A 296 0.98 -0.53 20.02
C TRP A 296 2.36 -0.66 20.66
N ARG A 297 2.64 0.05 21.74
CA ARG A 297 3.89 -0.12 22.50
C ARG A 297 4.02 -1.54 23.04
N ALA A 298 2.98 -2.04 23.72
CA ALA A 298 2.96 -3.41 24.23
C ALA A 298 3.10 -4.46 23.12
N LEU A 299 2.45 -4.25 21.95
CA LEU A 299 2.58 -5.12 20.79
C LEU A 299 4.01 -5.12 20.24
N THR A 300 4.64 -3.93 20.18
CA THR A 300 6.02 -3.79 19.69
C THR A 300 7.04 -4.44 20.63
N GLU A 301 6.87 -4.29 21.93
CA GLU A 301 7.70 -4.94 22.93
C GLU A 301 7.61 -6.49 22.83
N GLU A 302 6.41 -7.03 22.58
CA GLU A 302 6.18 -8.48 22.49
C GLU A 302 6.67 -9.08 21.17
N LEU A 303 6.39 -8.42 20.03
CA LEU A 303 6.54 -8.99 18.68
C LEU A 303 7.54 -8.27 17.77
N GLY A 304 7.93 -7.02 18.07
CA GLY A 304 8.73 -6.21 17.15
C GLY A 304 10.13 -6.77 16.84
N ALA A 305 10.69 -7.60 17.73
CA ALA A 305 11.95 -8.32 17.48
C ALA A 305 11.76 -9.61 16.66
N LYS A 306 10.52 -10.07 16.44
CA LYS A 306 10.19 -11.35 15.81
C LYS A 306 9.62 -11.18 14.42
N ILE A 307 8.76 -10.18 14.22
CA ILE A 307 8.05 -9.91 12.97
C ILE A 307 8.04 -8.43 12.63
N GLN A 308 7.64 -8.13 11.40
CA GLN A 308 7.36 -6.78 10.94
C GLN A 308 6.00 -6.32 11.47
N LEU A 309 5.97 -5.16 12.13
CA LEU A 309 4.78 -4.48 12.60
C LEU A 309 4.62 -3.20 11.81
N VAL A 310 3.57 -3.11 11.00
CA VAL A 310 3.39 -2.07 10.00
C VAL A 310 2.30 -1.10 10.47
N GLY A 311 2.62 0.18 10.49
CA GLY A 311 1.61 1.23 10.66
C GLY A 311 1.13 1.74 9.30
N ASP A 312 -0.16 1.52 9.00
CA ASP A 312 -0.90 2.16 7.91
C ASP A 312 -1.71 3.35 8.47
N ASP A 313 -2.87 3.12 9.04
CA ASP A 313 -3.69 4.17 9.66
C ASP A 313 -2.96 4.83 10.86
N LEU A 314 -2.09 4.08 11.53
CA LEU A 314 -1.24 4.60 12.60
C LEU A 314 -0.36 5.78 12.15
N PHE A 315 0.24 5.70 10.95
CA PHE A 315 1.22 6.68 10.45
C PHE A 315 0.72 7.51 9.27
N VAL A 316 -0.22 7.03 8.47
CA VAL A 316 -0.83 7.68 7.30
C VAL A 316 0.19 8.36 6.36
N THR A 317 1.35 7.73 6.15
CA THR A 317 2.47 8.30 5.36
C THR A 317 2.93 9.69 5.86
N ASN A 318 2.60 10.06 7.09
CA ASN A 318 2.86 11.37 7.70
C ASN A 318 4.13 11.33 8.56
N THR A 319 5.07 12.25 8.27
CA THR A 319 6.37 12.29 8.96
C THR A 319 6.26 12.65 10.45
N GLU A 320 5.27 13.44 10.87
CA GLU A 320 5.08 13.80 12.29
C GLU A 320 4.59 12.60 13.09
N ARG A 321 3.60 11.85 12.56
CA ARG A 321 3.11 10.62 13.21
C ARG A 321 4.18 9.51 13.20
N LEU A 322 4.92 9.37 12.11
CA LEU A 322 6.05 8.44 12.05
C LEU A 322 7.14 8.81 13.05
N GLN A 323 7.50 10.10 13.17
CA GLN A 323 8.49 10.57 14.14
C GLN A 323 8.05 10.24 15.58
N ARG A 324 6.77 10.43 15.90
CA ARG A 324 6.23 10.01 17.19
C ARG A 324 6.42 8.51 17.43
N GLY A 325 6.10 7.67 16.43
CA GLY A 325 6.32 6.22 16.53
C GLY A 325 7.78 5.86 16.78
N ILE A 326 8.69 6.54 16.08
CA ILE A 326 10.15 6.36 16.25
C ILE A 326 10.59 6.76 17.67
N ASP A 327 10.18 7.93 18.14
CA ASP A 327 10.57 8.46 19.45
C ASP A 327 10.03 7.59 20.61
N GLU A 328 8.85 7.00 20.41
CA GLU A 328 8.20 6.13 21.39
C GLU A 328 8.55 4.63 21.23
N GLY A 329 9.32 4.26 20.19
CA GLY A 329 9.70 2.85 19.92
C GLY A 329 8.52 1.97 19.52
N ILE A 330 7.60 2.50 18.71
CA ILE A 330 6.34 1.86 18.32
C ILE A 330 6.38 1.45 16.86
N ALA A 331 6.00 0.19 16.55
CA ALA A 331 6.11 -0.45 15.24
C ALA A 331 7.57 -0.59 14.78
N ASN A 332 7.81 -1.05 13.56
CA ASN A 332 9.13 -1.14 12.93
C ASN A 332 9.06 -1.04 11.40
N SER A 333 7.88 -0.73 10.88
CA SER A 333 7.61 -0.55 9.45
C SER A 333 6.48 0.45 9.23
N ILE A 334 6.49 1.10 8.06
CA ILE A 334 5.43 2.01 7.62
C ILE A 334 4.87 1.57 6.27
N LEU A 335 3.55 1.64 6.13
CA LEU A 335 2.90 1.57 4.83
C LEU A 335 2.94 2.94 4.15
N ILE A 336 3.29 2.97 2.88
CA ILE A 336 3.44 4.21 2.10
C ILE A 336 2.34 4.26 1.05
N LYS A 337 1.40 5.16 1.22
CA LYS A 337 0.32 5.45 0.29
C LYS A 337 0.43 6.90 -0.18
N VAL A 338 0.79 7.11 -1.43
CA VAL A 338 1.08 8.45 -1.98
C VAL A 338 -0.04 9.47 -1.78
N ASN A 339 -1.30 9.00 -1.81
CA ASN A 339 -2.47 9.88 -1.65
C ASN A 339 -2.84 10.19 -0.19
N GLN A 340 -2.29 9.45 0.82
CA GLN A 340 -2.48 9.78 2.23
C GLN A 340 -1.79 11.08 2.62
N ILE A 341 -0.71 11.44 1.91
CA ILE A 341 0.05 12.67 2.16
C ILE A 341 -0.09 13.69 1.02
N GLY A 342 -0.18 13.23 -0.24
CA GLY A 342 -0.60 14.04 -1.39
C GLY A 342 0.49 14.71 -2.22
N THR A 343 1.78 14.44 -1.99
CA THR A 343 2.88 14.83 -2.90
C THR A 343 3.97 13.75 -2.96
N VAL A 344 4.71 13.73 -4.06
CA VAL A 344 5.89 12.87 -4.23
C VAL A 344 6.97 13.24 -3.22
N SER A 345 7.21 14.55 -3.00
CA SER A 345 8.26 15.01 -2.08
C SER A 345 8.01 14.57 -0.63
N GLU A 346 6.78 14.74 -0.11
CA GLU A 346 6.44 14.31 1.26
C GLU A 346 6.47 12.78 1.38
N THR A 347 6.06 12.06 0.32
CA THR A 347 6.18 10.61 0.26
C THR A 347 7.63 10.14 0.40
N LEU A 348 8.55 10.78 -0.35
CA LEU A 348 9.98 10.48 -0.26
C LEU A 348 10.57 10.85 1.11
N ASP A 349 10.09 11.94 1.73
CA ASP A 349 10.52 12.35 3.07
C ASP A 349 10.10 11.31 4.13
N ALA A 350 8.89 10.74 4.04
CA ALA A 350 8.42 9.68 4.93
C ALA A 350 9.26 8.39 4.77
N ILE A 351 9.55 7.97 3.53
CA ILE A 351 10.41 6.81 3.25
C ILE A 351 11.82 7.02 3.80
N GLU A 352 12.40 8.20 3.60
CA GLU A 352 13.75 8.52 4.07
C GLU A 352 13.81 8.58 5.60
N LEU A 353 12.80 9.17 6.25
CA LEU A 353 12.69 9.20 7.71
C LEU A 353 12.65 7.77 8.28
N ALA A 354 11.80 6.90 7.72
CA ALA A 354 11.70 5.49 8.08
C ALA A 354 13.07 4.80 7.97
N ARG A 355 13.69 4.90 6.79
CA ARG A 355 14.98 4.25 6.49
C ARG A 355 16.09 4.68 7.44
N ARG A 356 16.20 5.97 7.76
CA ARG A 356 17.24 6.50 8.68
C ARG A 356 17.09 6.00 10.11
N ASN A 357 15.89 5.59 10.49
CA ASN A 357 15.58 5.12 11.83
C ASN A 357 15.38 3.59 11.92
N GLY A 358 15.79 2.85 10.88
CA GLY A 358 15.74 1.38 10.87
C GLY A 358 14.36 0.78 10.65
N TYR A 359 13.37 1.60 10.25
CA TYR A 359 12.05 1.12 9.83
C TYR A 359 12.10 0.69 8.37
N THR A 360 11.40 -0.39 8.05
CA THR A 360 11.13 -0.76 6.66
C THR A 360 9.97 0.06 6.10
N SER A 361 9.90 0.13 4.77
CA SER A 361 8.80 0.78 4.06
C SER A 361 8.17 -0.19 3.08
N ILE A 362 6.83 -0.19 3.01
CA ILE A 362 6.06 -0.97 2.05
C ILE A 362 5.33 0.00 1.14
N ILE A 363 5.64 0.00 -0.15
CA ILE A 363 4.89 0.84 -1.10
C ILE A 363 3.55 0.17 -1.36
N SER A 364 2.47 0.92 -1.19
CA SER A 364 1.12 0.37 -1.20
C SER A 364 0.20 1.03 -2.22
N HIS A 365 -0.71 0.21 -2.75
CA HIS A 365 -1.90 0.62 -3.48
C HIS A 365 -2.99 1.17 -2.55
N ARG A 366 -4.14 1.50 -3.13
CA ARG A 366 -5.41 1.72 -2.42
C ARG A 366 -6.48 0.75 -2.94
N SER A 367 -7.61 0.67 -2.22
CA SER A 367 -8.75 -0.16 -2.65
C SER A 367 -9.35 0.29 -3.99
N GLY A 368 -9.42 1.60 -4.26
CA GLY A 368 -9.74 2.17 -5.56
C GLY A 368 -8.47 2.50 -6.34
N GLU A 369 -8.07 1.60 -7.23
CA GLU A 369 -6.89 1.74 -8.08
C GLU A 369 -7.25 2.05 -9.53
N THR A 370 -6.22 2.32 -10.32
CA THR A 370 -6.30 2.55 -11.76
C THR A 370 -5.23 1.73 -12.47
N GLU A 371 -5.11 1.86 -13.80
CA GLU A 371 -4.00 1.31 -14.56
C GLU A 371 -2.66 1.99 -14.33
N ASP A 372 -2.62 3.09 -13.58
CA ASP A 372 -1.39 3.82 -13.26
C ASP A 372 -0.39 2.93 -12.50
N THR A 373 0.88 2.98 -12.90
CA THR A 373 1.95 2.13 -12.36
C THR A 373 2.99 2.90 -11.55
N PHE A 374 2.72 4.15 -11.16
CA PHE A 374 3.69 5.01 -10.47
C PHE A 374 4.32 4.32 -9.25
N ILE A 375 3.50 3.63 -8.45
CA ILE A 375 3.97 2.96 -7.23
C ILE A 375 4.95 1.82 -7.49
N ALA A 376 4.90 1.17 -8.65
CA ALA A 376 5.89 0.15 -9.03
C ALA A 376 7.27 0.77 -9.26
N ASP A 377 7.33 1.88 -10.03
CA ASP A 377 8.55 2.64 -10.24
C ASP A 377 9.06 3.27 -8.93
N LEU A 378 8.15 3.77 -8.06
CA LEU A 378 8.48 4.31 -6.75
C LEU A 378 9.15 3.24 -5.85
N ALA A 379 8.61 2.02 -5.81
CA ALA A 379 9.14 0.94 -5.00
C ALA A 379 10.59 0.58 -5.37
N VAL A 380 10.88 0.51 -6.68
CA VAL A 380 12.24 0.24 -7.16
C VAL A 380 13.14 1.46 -6.99
N GLY A 381 12.65 2.66 -7.31
CA GLY A 381 13.40 3.91 -7.21
C GLY A 381 13.89 4.18 -5.79
N THR A 382 13.04 3.96 -4.80
CA THR A 382 13.37 4.18 -3.38
C THR A 382 14.09 2.99 -2.73
N ALA A 383 14.21 1.85 -3.45
CA ALA A 383 14.70 0.59 -2.90
C ALA A 383 13.94 0.17 -1.62
N ALA A 384 12.63 0.40 -1.58
CA ALA A 384 11.77 0.11 -0.43
C ALA A 384 11.78 -1.37 -0.03
N GLY A 385 12.05 -2.26 -1.01
CA GLY A 385 12.20 -3.70 -0.79
C GLY A 385 10.89 -4.47 -0.71
N GLN A 386 9.74 -3.82 -0.55
CA GLN A 386 8.42 -4.44 -0.44
C GLN A 386 7.35 -3.63 -1.17
N ILE A 387 6.35 -4.31 -1.73
CA ILE A 387 5.18 -3.71 -2.35
C ILE A 387 3.90 -4.46 -2.00
N LYS A 388 2.86 -3.74 -1.56
CA LYS A 388 1.51 -4.25 -1.34
C LYS A 388 0.60 -3.68 -2.44
N THR A 389 0.25 -4.48 -3.45
CA THR A 389 -0.51 -3.98 -4.59
C THR A 389 -1.61 -4.92 -5.05
N GLY A 390 -2.23 -5.62 -4.08
CA GLY A 390 -3.36 -6.51 -4.29
C GLY A 390 -2.96 -7.89 -4.78
N SER A 391 -3.90 -8.59 -5.36
CA SER A 391 -3.77 -9.99 -5.77
C SER A 391 -3.24 -10.15 -7.20
N ALA A 392 -3.13 -11.41 -7.64
CA ALA A 392 -2.77 -11.80 -9.01
C ALA A 392 -3.93 -11.70 -10.02
N SER A 393 -4.95 -10.90 -9.74
CA SER A 393 -6.10 -10.69 -10.60
C SER A 393 -6.56 -9.23 -10.56
N ARG A 394 -7.36 -8.81 -11.54
CA ARG A 394 -7.78 -7.43 -11.87
C ARG A 394 -6.63 -6.61 -12.44
N THR A 395 -6.89 -5.98 -13.57
CA THR A 395 -5.87 -5.26 -14.36
C THR A 395 -5.24 -4.10 -13.57
N ASP A 396 -6.03 -3.42 -12.73
CA ASP A 396 -5.58 -2.35 -11.85
C ASP A 396 -4.48 -2.78 -10.87
N ARG A 397 -4.43 -4.07 -10.50
CA ARG A 397 -3.38 -4.68 -9.66
C ARG A 397 -2.24 -5.23 -10.51
N VAL A 398 -2.60 -6.04 -11.49
CA VAL A 398 -1.65 -6.73 -12.38
C VAL A 398 -0.78 -5.75 -13.18
N ALA A 399 -1.28 -4.55 -13.48
CA ALA A 399 -0.52 -3.50 -14.16
C ALA A 399 0.80 -3.17 -13.42
N LYS A 400 0.78 -3.10 -12.06
CA LYS A 400 1.95 -2.83 -11.24
C LYS A 400 2.95 -3.99 -11.28
N TYR A 401 2.46 -5.24 -11.20
CA TYR A 401 3.31 -6.43 -11.33
C TYR A 401 3.95 -6.51 -12.72
N ASN A 402 3.19 -6.24 -13.77
CA ASN A 402 3.71 -6.19 -15.14
C ASN A 402 4.78 -5.10 -15.32
N GLN A 403 4.60 -3.95 -14.65
CA GLN A 403 5.62 -2.89 -14.67
C GLN A 403 6.91 -3.34 -13.96
N LEU A 404 6.81 -4.02 -12.83
CA LEU A 404 7.96 -4.56 -12.11
C LEU A 404 8.71 -5.62 -12.94
N LEU A 405 7.99 -6.48 -13.69
CA LEU A 405 8.64 -7.42 -14.64
C LEU A 405 9.42 -6.68 -15.73
N ARG A 406 8.87 -5.58 -16.30
CA ARG A 406 9.59 -4.76 -17.29
C ARG A 406 10.83 -4.10 -16.68
N ILE A 407 10.74 -3.63 -15.43
CA ILE A 407 11.87 -3.05 -14.71
C ILE A 407 12.93 -4.11 -14.46
N GLU A 408 12.54 -5.32 -14.02
CA GLU A 408 13.50 -6.43 -13.82
C GLU A 408 14.24 -6.77 -15.11
N GLU A 409 13.52 -6.85 -16.25
CA GLU A 409 14.11 -7.07 -17.57
C GLU A 409 15.09 -5.94 -17.96
N GLN A 410 14.73 -4.68 -17.74
CA GLN A 410 15.58 -3.52 -18.03
C GLN A 410 16.85 -3.49 -17.18
N LEU A 411 16.77 -3.94 -15.93
CA LEU A 411 17.90 -4.03 -15.02
C LEU A 411 18.83 -5.22 -15.35
N GLY A 412 18.28 -6.29 -15.92
CA GLY A 412 19.02 -7.49 -16.28
C GLY A 412 19.83 -8.04 -15.10
N ALA A 413 21.13 -8.29 -15.30
CA ALA A 413 22.01 -8.78 -14.24
C ALA A 413 22.25 -7.79 -13.09
N GLY A 414 21.81 -6.54 -13.22
CA GLY A 414 21.84 -5.53 -12.15
C GLY A 414 20.63 -5.57 -11.22
N ALA A 415 19.61 -6.35 -11.55
CA ALA A 415 18.41 -6.52 -10.72
C ALA A 415 18.79 -7.22 -9.41
N ARG A 416 18.27 -6.71 -8.30
CA ARG A 416 18.46 -7.29 -6.97
C ARG A 416 17.10 -7.61 -6.38
N PHE A 417 16.98 -8.78 -5.79
CA PHE A 417 15.80 -9.20 -5.04
C PHE A 417 16.25 -9.63 -3.64
N LEU A 418 15.69 -9.02 -2.60
CA LEU A 418 16.17 -9.21 -1.23
C LEU A 418 15.53 -10.41 -0.53
N GLY A 419 14.38 -10.90 -1.05
CA GLY A 419 13.64 -11.98 -0.41
C GLY A 419 13.37 -11.66 1.07
N ARG A 420 13.62 -12.60 1.96
CA ARG A 420 13.43 -12.43 3.42
C ARG A 420 14.18 -11.22 3.99
N ALA A 421 15.33 -10.84 3.45
CA ALA A 421 16.11 -9.71 3.96
C ALA A 421 15.38 -8.34 3.79
N ALA A 422 14.35 -8.28 2.96
CA ALA A 422 13.52 -7.08 2.81
C ALA A 422 12.68 -6.75 4.07
N LEU A 423 12.45 -7.74 4.94
CA LEU A 423 11.62 -7.56 6.15
C LEU A 423 12.32 -6.79 7.28
N GLY A 424 13.64 -6.69 7.26
CA GLY A 424 14.42 -6.03 8.33
C GLY A 424 14.41 -6.80 9.67
N GLY A 425 15.26 -6.39 10.60
CA GLY A 425 15.24 -6.83 12.00
C GLY A 425 15.23 -8.35 12.22
N GLY A 426 14.49 -8.77 13.25
CA GLY A 426 14.33 -10.19 13.62
C GLY A 426 13.58 -11.03 12.58
N ALA A 427 12.67 -10.43 11.84
CA ALA A 427 11.94 -11.10 10.76
C ALA A 427 12.85 -11.55 9.61
N ALA A 428 13.94 -10.82 9.37
CA ALA A 428 14.95 -11.17 8.34
C ALA A 428 15.82 -12.36 8.74
N SER A 429 16.03 -12.62 10.05
CA SER A 429 16.93 -13.66 10.54
C SER A 429 16.43 -15.09 10.41
N GLY A 430 15.18 -15.29 10.07
CA GLY A 430 14.60 -16.63 9.88
C GLY A 430 14.46 -17.44 11.18
N GLN A 431 14.53 -16.80 12.34
CA GLN A 431 14.26 -17.47 13.62
C GLN A 431 12.75 -17.79 13.74
N THR A 432 12.30 -18.81 13.00
CA THR A 432 11.08 -19.50 13.37
C THR A 432 11.32 -20.11 14.76
N ALA A 433 10.48 -19.76 15.72
CA ALA A 433 10.50 -20.45 17.00
C ALA A 433 10.32 -21.94 16.74
N THR A 434 11.41 -22.69 16.83
CA THR A 434 11.33 -24.13 16.92
C THR A 434 10.65 -24.45 18.25
N ALA A 435 9.50 -25.10 18.17
CA ALA A 435 8.71 -25.60 19.28
C ALA A 435 9.53 -26.52 20.19
#